data_4232c42eb27979e2accb049505d45bff
#
_entry.id   4232c42eb27979e2accb049505d45bff
#
_cell.length_a   1.000
_cell.length_b   1.000
_cell.length_c   1.000
_cell.angle_alpha   90.00
_cell.angle_beta   90.00
_cell.angle_gamma   90.00
#
_symmetry.space_group_name_H-M   'P 1'
#
loop_
_entity.id
_entity.type
_entity.pdbx_description
1 polymer ?
#
loop_
_entity_poly.entity_id
_entity_poly.type
_entity_poly.pdbx_seq_one_letter_code
_entity_poly.pdbx_strand_id
1 'polypeptide(L)'
;MTRRRALAALAITAALGGSLPSPAAAADEEVRSVSARPGVTESFLLVRPPGAPTASVILLAGGDGVLALTPTGPTRLQGNFLVRTRRRFAAQGLLVAVLDAPSDHSSLWNFRTTKGHAADLKAAIAALREIAAVPVWLVGTSMGTLSAANAAARLREGGPDGIVLTSSVSETSRMSGESVRSVALADIRVPVLIVHHRHDACRASPYAWAADMPGALKKAPVREVLTFDGGSPPISDPCEAKSAHGYLGLEPQVVPAIAAWIGAH
;
A
#
# COMPACT_ATOMS: atom_id res chain seq x y z
N MET A 1 -62.65 -62.66 4.29
CA MET A 1 -62.73 -61.21 4.47
C MET A 1 -61.34 -60.74 4.91
N THR A 2 -60.50 -60.31 3.98
CA THR A 2 -59.10 -59.92 4.21
C THR A 2 -58.96 -58.45 3.78
N ARG A 3 -58.78 -57.56 4.79
CA ARG A 3 -58.53 -56.14 4.58
C ARG A 3 -57.05 -55.90 4.28
N ARG A 4 -56.73 -55.43 3.06
CA ARG A 4 -55.40 -54.91 2.70
C ARG A 4 -55.27 -53.46 3.20
N ARG A 5 -54.27 -53.20 4.06
CA ARG A 5 -53.86 -51.85 4.44
C ARG A 5 -52.83 -51.34 3.39
N ALA A 6 -53.11 -50.20 2.75
CA ALA A 6 -52.19 -49.48 1.92
C ALA A 6 -51.31 -48.59 2.76
N LEU A 7 -50.00 -48.73 2.66
CA LEU A 7 -49.01 -47.82 3.23
C LEU A 7 -48.71 -46.73 2.21
N ALA A 8 -49.01 -45.49 2.56
CA ALA A 8 -48.61 -44.31 1.77
C ALA A 8 -47.18 -43.90 2.22
N ALA A 9 -46.23 -43.93 1.27
CA ALA A 9 -44.89 -43.42 1.47
C ALA A 9 -44.86 -41.94 1.16
N LEU A 10 -44.51 -41.12 2.19
CA LEU A 10 -44.35 -39.69 2.07
C LEU A 10 -42.88 -39.40 1.63
N ALA A 11 -42.68 -38.97 0.38
CA ALA A 11 -41.36 -38.52 -0.13
C ALA A 11 -41.10 -37.08 0.31
N ILE A 12 -40.15 -36.89 1.18
CA ILE A 12 -39.64 -35.53 1.55
C ILE A 12 -38.55 -35.16 0.58
N THR A 13 -38.86 -34.27 -0.34
CA THR A 13 -37.85 -33.59 -1.21
C THR A 13 -37.18 -32.47 -0.43
N ALA A 14 -35.96 -32.67 0.02
CA ALA A 14 -35.11 -31.61 0.59
C ALA A 14 -34.55 -30.76 -0.56
N ALA A 15 -35.03 -29.54 -0.72
CA ALA A 15 -34.45 -28.54 -1.61
C ALA A 15 -33.18 -27.99 -1.00
N LEU A 16 -32.02 -28.40 -1.49
CA LEU A 16 -30.72 -27.78 -1.21
C LEU A 16 -30.67 -26.41 -1.91
N GLY A 17 -31.05 -25.36 -1.20
CA GLY A 17 -30.86 -23.98 -1.60
C GLY A 17 -29.37 -23.61 -1.54
N GLY A 18 -28.62 -23.87 -2.59
CA GLY A 18 -27.27 -23.34 -2.74
C GLY A 18 -27.31 -21.83 -2.95
N SER A 19 -26.94 -21.03 -1.93
CA SER A 19 -26.71 -19.60 -2.12
C SER A 19 -25.53 -19.42 -3.04
N LEU A 20 -25.76 -18.92 -4.26
CA LEU A 20 -24.68 -18.47 -5.14
C LEU A 20 -23.93 -17.32 -4.46
N PRO A 21 -22.60 -17.30 -4.46
CA PRO A 21 -21.85 -16.16 -3.94
C PRO A 21 -22.27 -14.91 -4.72
N SER A 22 -22.72 -13.88 -3.99
CA SER A 22 -23.00 -12.57 -4.56
C SER A 22 -21.74 -12.05 -5.25
N PRO A 23 -21.82 -11.46 -6.46
CA PRO A 23 -20.63 -10.86 -7.08
C PRO A 23 -20.07 -9.81 -6.11
N ALA A 24 -18.78 -9.91 -5.81
CA ALA A 24 -18.10 -8.94 -4.95
C ALA A 24 -18.38 -7.54 -5.53
N ALA A 25 -19.04 -6.68 -4.73
CA ALA A 25 -19.29 -5.30 -5.13
C ALA A 25 -17.96 -4.67 -5.53
N ALA A 26 -17.92 -4.03 -6.70
CA ALA A 26 -16.73 -3.30 -7.14
C ALA A 26 -16.37 -2.30 -6.04
N ALA A 27 -15.10 -2.29 -5.62
CA ALA A 27 -14.63 -1.36 -4.62
C ALA A 27 -14.95 0.07 -5.09
N ASP A 28 -15.64 0.83 -4.23
CA ASP A 28 -16.02 2.22 -4.52
C ASP A 28 -14.76 3.10 -4.51
N GLU A 29 -14.47 3.75 -5.65
CA GLU A 29 -13.31 4.62 -5.83
C GLU A 29 -13.76 6.06 -6.01
N GLU A 30 -13.25 6.98 -5.18
CA GLU A 30 -13.54 8.41 -5.27
C GLU A 30 -12.27 9.25 -5.11
N VAL A 31 -12.13 10.34 -5.84
CA VAL A 31 -11.03 11.29 -5.65
C VAL A 31 -11.43 12.29 -4.57
N ARG A 32 -10.54 12.47 -3.59
CA ARG A 32 -10.67 13.45 -2.52
C ARG A 32 -9.45 14.37 -2.48
N SER A 33 -9.66 15.57 -1.97
CA SER A 33 -8.59 16.54 -1.75
C SER A 33 -8.71 17.16 -0.37
N VAL A 34 -7.58 17.44 0.25
CA VAL A 34 -7.48 18.08 1.57
C VAL A 34 -6.50 19.25 1.52
N SER A 35 -6.72 20.25 2.37
CA SER A 35 -5.73 21.31 2.57
C SER A 35 -4.53 20.77 3.32
N ALA A 36 -3.34 20.86 2.74
CA ALA A 36 -2.11 20.29 3.31
C ALA A 36 -1.20 21.38 3.93
N ARG A 37 -0.88 22.39 3.12
CA ARG A 37 -0.09 23.56 3.51
C ARG A 37 -0.79 24.83 3.03
N PRO A 38 -0.45 26.04 3.51
CA PRO A 38 -1.05 27.27 3.02
C PRO A 38 -1.03 27.35 1.48
N GLY A 39 -2.22 27.39 0.86
CA GLY A 39 -2.38 27.43 -0.59
C GLY A 39 -2.10 26.12 -1.33
N VAL A 40 -1.83 25.02 -0.63
CA VAL A 40 -1.52 23.70 -1.22
C VAL A 40 -2.57 22.67 -0.83
N THR A 41 -3.04 21.93 -1.83
CA THR A 41 -3.93 20.78 -1.65
C THR A 41 -3.19 19.47 -1.91
N GLU A 42 -3.55 18.45 -1.15
CA GLU A 42 -3.13 17.07 -1.36
C GLU A 42 -4.33 16.25 -1.83
N SER A 43 -4.18 15.56 -2.95
CA SER A 43 -5.25 14.75 -3.54
C SER A 43 -4.94 13.26 -3.44
N PHE A 44 -5.97 12.46 -3.24
CA PHE A 44 -5.83 11.01 -3.20
C PHE A 44 -7.04 10.29 -3.77
N LEU A 45 -6.82 9.11 -4.33
CA LEU A 45 -7.87 8.20 -4.72
C LEU A 45 -8.22 7.32 -3.52
N LEU A 46 -9.40 7.52 -2.95
CA LEU A 46 -9.93 6.71 -1.87
C LEU A 46 -10.60 5.45 -2.43
N VAL A 47 -10.25 4.28 -1.88
CA VAL A 47 -10.85 2.99 -2.23
C VAL A 47 -11.37 2.35 -0.95
N ARG A 48 -12.69 2.10 -0.90
CA ARG A 48 -13.32 1.54 0.28
C ARG A 48 -13.31 0.01 0.27
N PRO A 49 -13.07 -0.65 1.42
CA PRO A 49 -13.27 -2.08 1.55
C PRO A 49 -14.76 -2.45 1.51
N PRO A 50 -15.10 -3.72 1.29
CA PRO A 50 -16.50 -4.19 1.29
C PRO A 50 -17.23 -4.05 2.65
N GLY A 51 -16.49 -3.85 3.74
CA GLY A 51 -17.02 -3.72 5.11
C GLY A 51 -16.32 -2.64 5.91
N ALA A 52 -16.50 -2.65 7.23
CA ALA A 52 -15.79 -1.73 8.12
C ALA A 52 -14.26 -1.98 8.02
N PRO A 53 -13.44 -0.93 7.82
CA PRO A 53 -12.00 -1.09 7.72
C PRO A 53 -11.38 -1.47 9.08
N THR A 54 -10.36 -2.33 9.04
CA THR A 54 -9.55 -2.70 10.22
C THR A 54 -8.35 -1.77 10.40
N ALA A 55 -7.85 -1.19 9.30
CA ALA A 55 -6.82 -0.16 9.26
C ALA A 55 -6.98 0.67 7.98
N SER A 56 -6.32 1.82 7.93
CA SER A 56 -6.17 2.65 6.74
C SER A 56 -4.76 2.54 6.19
N VAL A 57 -4.59 2.55 4.87
CA VAL A 57 -3.27 2.59 4.23
C VAL A 57 -3.18 3.74 3.24
N ILE A 58 -2.10 4.53 3.33
CA ILE A 58 -1.73 5.51 2.31
C ILE A 58 -0.67 4.86 1.42
N LEU A 59 -1.01 4.65 0.15
CA LEU A 59 -0.14 4.05 -0.85
C LEU A 59 0.66 5.15 -1.56
N LEU A 60 1.99 5.07 -1.47
CA LEU A 60 2.94 6.06 -1.97
C LEU A 60 3.71 5.48 -3.16
N ALA A 61 3.33 5.91 -4.36
CA ALA A 61 3.92 5.42 -5.60
C ALA A 61 5.41 5.79 -5.73
N GLY A 62 6.17 4.94 -6.43
CA GLY A 62 7.54 5.21 -6.84
C GLY A 62 7.65 6.24 -7.97
N GLY A 63 8.82 6.27 -8.63
CA GLY A 63 9.09 7.23 -9.71
C GLY A 63 8.97 8.68 -9.24
N ASP A 64 8.41 9.54 -10.08
CA ASP A 64 8.15 10.94 -9.76
C ASP A 64 6.96 11.16 -8.81
N GLY A 65 6.18 10.13 -8.55
CA GLY A 65 5.06 10.15 -7.60
C GLY A 65 3.79 10.83 -8.11
N VAL A 66 3.75 11.30 -9.36
CA VAL A 66 2.61 12.01 -9.93
C VAL A 66 1.63 11.02 -10.55
N LEU A 67 0.44 10.92 -9.97
CA LEU A 67 -0.64 10.07 -10.48
C LEU A 67 -1.48 10.78 -11.53
N ALA A 68 -1.53 12.11 -11.49
CA ALA A 68 -2.41 12.96 -12.29
C ALA A 68 -3.87 12.46 -12.19
N LEU A 69 -4.40 12.51 -10.97
CA LEU A 69 -5.74 12.03 -10.65
C LEU A 69 -6.82 12.81 -11.41
N THR A 70 -7.77 12.08 -11.95
CA THR A 70 -9.01 12.58 -12.56
C THR A 70 -10.20 11.93 -11.85
N PRO A 71 -11.44 12.43 -12.05
CA PRO A 71 -12.62 11.79 -11.47
C PRO A 71 -12.74 10.28 -11.78
N THR A 72 -12.08 9.80 -12.85
CA THR A 72 -12.07 8.40 -13.26
C THR A 72 -10.84 7.62 -12.75
N GLY A 73 -9.98 8.27 -11.95
CA GLY A 73 -8.79 7.66 -11.35
C GLY A 73 -7.46 8.19 -11.91
N PRO A 74 -6.35 7.49 -11.63
CA PRO A 74 -5.01 7.90 -12.06
C PRO A 74 -4.85 7.76 -13.57
N THR A 75 -4.26 8.79 -14.22
CA THR A 75 -3.91 8.74 -15.64
C THR A 75 -2.43 8.39 -15.84
N ARG A 76 -1.60 8.53 -14.81
CA ARG A 76 -0.18 8.18 -14.80
C ARG A 76 0.10 7.08 -13.77
N LEU A 77 1.26 6.45 -13.86
CA LEU A 77 1.76 5.40 -12.96
C LEU A 77 0.79 4.22 -12.74
N GLN A 78 -0.16 3.99 -13.65
CA GLN A 78 -1.17 2.93 -13.52
C GLN A 78 -0.56 1.53 -13.38
N GLY A 79 0.63 1.31 -13.96
CA GLY A 79 1.40 0.07 -13.82
C GLY A 79 2.15 -0.07 -12.49
N ASN A 80 2.34 1.00 -11.71
CA ASN A 80 3.04 0.95 -10.43
C ASN A 80 2.42 -0.10 -9.50
N PHE A 81 3.24 -0.83 -8.75
CA PHE A 81 2.79 -1.93 -7.88
C PHE A 81 1.63 -1.52 -6.97
N LEU A 82 1.78 -0.44 -6.21
CA LEU A 82 0.75 -0.01 -5.27
C LEU A 82 -0.49 0.55 -5.96
N VAL A 83 -0.31 1.27 -7.08
CA VAL A 83 -1.43 1.85 -7.83
C VAL A 83 -2.31 0.74 -8.43
N ARG A 84 -1.70 -0.25 -9.10
CA ARG A 84 -2.46 -1.35 -9.73
C ARG A 84 -3.07 -2.33 -8.73
N THR A 85 -2.51 -2.42 -7.51
CA THR A 85 -2.98 -3.35 -6.48
C THR A 85 -3.89 -2.70 -5.43
N ARG A 86 -4.21 -1.41 -5.53
CA ARG A 86 -5.05 -0.68 -4.56
C ARG A 86 -6.35 -1.40 -4.17
N ARG A 87 -7.05 -1.97 -5.15
CA ARG A 87 -8.28 -2.75 -4.90
C ARG A 87 -8.01 -4.08 -4.18
N ARG A 88 -6.80 -4.66 -4.37
CA ARG A 88 -6.41 -5.86 -3.62
C ARG A 88 -6.16 -5.54 -2.15
N PHE A 89 -5.58 -4.39 -1.83
CA PHE A 89 -5.47 -3.91 -0.45
C PHE A 89 -6.85 -3.67 0.16
N ALA A 90 -7.77 -3.03 -0.56
CA ALA A 90 -9.14 -2.83 -0.09
C ALA A 90 -9.88 -4.17 0.14
N ALA A 91 -9.66 -5.16 -0.71
CA ALA A 91 -10.22 -6.52 -0.54
C ALA A 91 -9.68 -7.25 0.70
N GLN A 92 -8.58 -6.77 1.31
CA GLN A 92 -8.07 -7.27 2.60
C GLN A 92 -8.70 -6.55 3.81
N GLY A 93 -9.74 -5.74 3.61
CA GLY A 93 -10.39 -5.00 4.70
C GLY A 93 -9.72 -3.68 5.06
N LEU A 94 -8.86 -3.14 4.20
CA LEU A 94 -8.16 -1.88 4.44
C LEU A 94 -8.85 -0.71 3.72
N LEU A 95 -8.99 0.43 4.40
CA LEU A 95 -9.32 1.70 3.74
C LEU A 95 -8.08 2.23 3.03
N VAL A 96 -8.15 2.41 1.72
CA VAL A 96 -6.97 2.72 0.89
C VAL A 96 -7.04 4.14 0.37
N ALA A 97 -5.96 4.90 0.52
CA ALA A 97 -5.74 6.18 -0.17
C ALA A 97 -4.49 6.07 -1.05
N VAL A 98 -4.63 6.20 -2.37
CA VAL A 98 -3.48 6.29 -3.28
C VAL A 98 -3.18 7.76 -3.46
N LEU A 99 -2.04 8.22 -2.90
CA LEU A 99 -1.70 9.64 -2.82
C LEU A 99 -1.07 10.13 -4.13
N ASP A 100 -1.53 11.29 -4.60
CA ASP A 100 -0.91 12.01 -5.73
C ASP A 100 0.26 12.89 -5.23
N ALA A 101 0.85 13.69 -6.09
CA ALA A 101 1.73 14.78 -5.70
C ALA A 101 0.89 15.99 -5.25
N PRO A 102 1.37 16.80 -4.28
CA PRO A 102 0.67 18.00 -3.86
C PRO A 102 0.59 19.03 -5.00
N SER A 103 -0.43 19.89 -4.95
CA SER A 103 -0.80 20.79 -6.06
C SER A 103 0.27 21.77 -6.51
N ASP A 104 1.29 22.01 -5.68
CA ASP A 104 2.43 22.89 -5.97
C ASP A 104 3.66 22.14 -6.54
N HIS A 105 3.55 20.83 -6.77
CA HIS A 105 4.66 20.00 -7.26
C HIS A 105 4.23 19.17 -8.48
N SER A 106 4.94 19.35 -9.60
CA SER A 106 4.80 18.50 -10.79
C SER A 106 5.65 17.23 -10.73
N SER A 107 6.42 17.04 -9.67
CA SER A 107 7.28 15.89 -9.41
C SER A 107 7.70 15.88 -7.95
N LEU A 108 7.85 14.69 -7.35
CA LEU A 108 8.36 14.52 -5.99
C LEU A 108 9.88 14.28 -5.93
N TRP A 109 10.61 14.37 -7.05
CA TRP A 109 12.07 14.31 -7.04
C TRP A 109 12.66 15.41 -6.14
N ASN A 110 13.55 15.04 -5.22
CA ASN A 110 14.18 15.92 -4.23
C ASN A 110 13.19 16.65 -3.29
N PHE A 111 11.93 16.21 -3.23
CA PHE A 111 10.93 16.74 -2.30
C PHE A 111 10.54 15.74 -1.20
N ARG A 112 10.67 14.43 -1.48
CA ARG A 112 10.19 13.34 -0.61
C ARG A 112 10.78 13.35 0.80
N THR A 113 12.00 13.86 0.97
CA THR A 113 12.70 13.92 2.27
C THR A 113 12.55 15.27 2.98
N THR A 114 11.75 16.20 2.45
CA THR A 114 11.53 17.52 3.02
C THR A 114 10.52 17.54 4.18
N LYS A 115 10.55 18.62 4.96
CA LYS A 115 9.53 18.91 5.98
C LYS A 115 8.17 19.20 5.34
N GLY A 116 8.16 19.84 4.15
CA GLY A 116 6.94 20.14 3.40
C GLY A 116 6.18 18.86 3.06
N HIS A 117 6.85 17.89 2.46
CA HIS A 117 6.21 16.61 2.13
C HIS A 117 5.73 15.83 3.36
N ALA A 118 6.47 15.88 4.47
CA ALA A 118 6.00 15.28 5.71
C ALA A 118 4.71 15.96 6.23
N ALA A 119 4.58 17.29 6.05
CA ALA A 119 3.36 18.01 6.41
C ALA A 119 2.18 17.63 5.51
N ASP A 120 2.41 17.44 4.22
CA ASP A 120 1.38 16.96 3.28
C ASP A 120 0.87 15.58 3.70
N LEU A 121 1.77 14.66 4.01
CA LEU A 121 1.42 13.32 4.51
C LEU A 121 0.67 13.39 5.85
N LYS A 122 1.03 14.31 6.74
CA LYS A 122 0.29 14.52 8.00
C LYS A 122 -1.16 14.91 7.76
N ALA A 123 -1.42 15.77 6.78
CA ALA A 123 -2.79 16.17 6.41
C ALA A 123 -3.58 14.98 5.83
N ALA A 124 -2.97 14.18 4.97
CA ALA A 124 -3.61 12.98 4.43
C ALA A 124 -3.91 11.94 5.52
N ILE A 125 -2.99 11.73 6.49
CA ILE A 125 -3.20 10.87 7.66
C ILE A 125 -4.39 11.36 8.48
N ALA A 126 -4.45 12.66 8.77
CA ALA A 126 -5.55 13.26 9.54
C ALA A 126 -6.91 13.04 8.83
N ALA A 127 -6.96 13.26 7.51
CA ALA A 127 -8.16 13.04 6.73
C ALA A 127 -8.64 11.58 6.75
N LEU A 128 -7.73 10.62 6.70
CA LEU A 128 -8.12 9.20 6.81
C LEU A 128 -8.64 8.85 8.20
N ARG A 129 -8.06 9.43 9.26
CA ARG A 129 -8.56 9.24 10.64
C ARG A 129 -9.96 9.83 10.85
N GLU A 130 -10.31 10.91 10.14
CA GLU A 130 -11.67 11.46 10.12
C GLU A 130 -12.65 10.56 9.37
N ILE A 131 -12.21 9.88 8.30
CA ILE A 131 -13.05 8.97 7.51
C ILE A 131 -13.30 7.67 8.29
N ALA A 132 -12.27 7.15 8.97
CA ALA A 132 -12.34 5.94 9.77
C ALA A 132 -11.37 6.04 10.96
N ALA A 133 -11.90 5.86 12.18
CA ALA A 133 -11.14 5.91 13.43
C ALA A 133 -10.34 4.60 13.64
N VAL A 134 -9.46 4.28 12.71
CA VAL A 134 -8.58 3.09 12.73
C VAL A 134 -7.12 3.51 12.51
N PRO A 135 -6.13 2.64 12.84
CA PRO A 135 -4.72 2.93 12.60
C PRO A 135 -4.44 3.27 11.13
N VAL A 136 -3.52 4.23 10.90
CA VAL A 136 -3.13 4.67 9.54
C VAL A 136 -1.69 4.32 9.25
N TRP A 137 -1.47 3.51 8.24
CA TRP A 137 -0.16 3.03 7.80
C TRP A 137 0.28 3.71 6.51
N LEU A 138 1.59 3.95 6.35
CA LEU A 138 2.15 4.38 5.07
C LEU A 138 2.81 3.19 4.38
N VAL A 139 2.41 2.92 3.15
CA VAL A 139 3.01 1.87 2.32
C VAL A 139 3.69 2.54 1.14
N GLY A 140 5.02 2.53 1.11
CA GLY A 140 5.80 3.10 0.02
C GLY A 140 6.42 2.02 -0.87
N THR A 141 6.52 2.28 -2.18
CA THR A 141 7.28 1.43 -3.10
C THR A 141 8.36 2.24 -3.83
N SER A 142 9.55 1.64 -4.00
CA SER A 142 10.66 2.28 -4.71
C SER A 142 10.96 3.68 -4.10
N MET A 143 10.95 4.75 -4.89
CA MET A 143 11.09 6.13 -4.40
C MET A 143 10.00 6.51 -3.37
N GLY A 144 8.82 5.89 -3.39
CA GLY A 144 7.77 6.12 -2.39
C GLY A 144 8.17 5.71 -0.96
N THR A 145 9.18 4.86 -0.80
CA THR A 145 9.72 4.48 0.51
C THR A 145 10.39 5.65 1.24
N LEU A 146 10.96 6.60 0.49
CA LEU A 146 11.53 7.83 1.06
C LEU A 146 10.44 8.66 1.73
N SER A 147 9.27 8.78 1.08
CA SER A 147 8.11 9.50 1.61
C SER A 147 7.63 8.87 2.93
N ALA A 148 7.42 7.56 2.94
CA ALA A 148 6.96 6.83 4.14
C ALA A 148 7.98 6.95 5.29
N ALA A 149 9.26 6.69 5.00
CA ALA A 149 10.32 6.75 5.99
C ALA A 149 10.52 8.17 6.54
N ASN A 150 10.51 9.20 5.66
CA ASN A 150 10.65 10.60 6.06
C ASN A 150 9.51 11.05 6.98
N ALA A 151 8.26 10.73 6.66
CA ALA A 151 7.12 11.04 7.50
C ALA A 151 7.25 10.35 8.88
N ALA A 152 7.54 9.05 8.92
CA ALA A 152 7.69 8.30 10.17
C ALA A 152 8.88 8.80 11.03
N ALA A 153 9.97 9.23 10.41
CA ALA A 153 11.11 9.78 11.13
C ALA A 153 10.84 11.18 11.72
N ARG A 154 10.04 12.03 11.02
CA ARG A 154 9.81 13.42 11.39
C ARG A 154 8.57 13.64 12.24
N LEU A 155 7.48 12.96 11.91
CA LEU A 155 6.21 13.14 12.58
C LEU A 155 6.18 12.35 13.89
N ARG A 156 5.85 13.03 14.98
CA ARG A 156 5.63 12.41 16.28
C ARG A 156 4.14 12.30 16.54
N GLU A 157 3.52 13.41 16.81
CA GLU A 157 2.08 13.52 16.97
C GLU A 157 1.40 13.69 15.60
N GLY A 158 0.35 12.91 15.36
CA GLY A 158 -0.38 12.90 14.09
C GLY A 158 0.39 12.23 12.93
N GLY A 159 1.49 11.52 13.24
CA GLY A 159 2.20 10.67 12.27
C GLY A 159 1.51 9.33 12.02
N PRO A 160 2.10 8.44 11.19
CA PRO A 160 1.56 7.11 10.92
C PRO A 160 1.72 6.20 12.15
N ASP A 161 0.85 5.19 12.23
CA ASP A 161 0.91 4.15 13.26
C ASP A 161 1.93 3.05 12.91
N GLY A 162 2.31 2.93 11.64
CA GLY A 162 3.39 2.09 11.15
C GLY A 162 3.69 2.34 9.67
N ILE A 163 4.77 1.73 9.17
CA ILE A 163 5.16 1.87 7.77
C ILE A 163 5.56 0.55 7.13
N VAL A 164 5.32 0.45 5.82
CA VAL A 164 5.78 -0.65 4.97
C VAL A 164 6.63 -0.09 3.84
N LEU A 165 7.83 -0.62 3.71
CA LEU A 165 8.83 -0.18 2.73
C LEU A 165 9.07 -1.29 1.70
N THR A 166 8.51 -1.16 0.50
CA THR A 166 8.61 -2.18 -0.56
C THR A 166 9.62 -1.76 -1.63
N SER A 167 10.53 -2.64 -2.02
CA SER A 167 11.57 -2.39 -3.04
C SER A 167 12.28 -1.05 -2.83
N SER A 168 12.80 -0.83 -1.62
CA SER A 168 13.32 0.46 -1.18
C SER A 168 14.52 0.91 -2.02
N VAL A 169 14.47 2.17 -2.49
CA VAL A 169 15.61 2.82 -3.15
C VAL A 169 16.66 3.19 -2.09
N SER A 170 17.76 2.46 -2.08
CA SER A 170 18.88 2.67 -1.15
C SER A 170 20.09 3.35 -1.80
N GLU A 171 20.16 3.35 -3.14
CA GLU A 171 21.25 3.98 -3.88
C GLU A 171 20.74 5.22 -4.63
N THR A 172 21.57 6.26 -4.64
CA THR A 172 21.27 7.49 -5.39
C THR A 172 21.39 7.25 -6.90
N SER A 173 20.70 8.05 -7.69
CA SER A 173 20.74 8.01 -9.15
C SER A 173 20.99 9.40 -9.73
N ARG A 174 21.16 9.47 -11.07
CA ARG A 174 21.26 10.76 -11.77
C ARG A 174 19.98 11.59 -11.68
N MET A 175 18.82 10.95 -11.47
CA MET A 175 17.51 11.62 -11.36
C MET A 175 17.22 12.11 -9.95
N SER A 176 17.80 11.48 -8.94
CA SER A 176 17.61 11.87 -7.54
C SER A 176 18.90 11.64 -6.76
N GLY A 177 19.35 12.69 -6.07
CA GLY A 177 20.40 12.60 -5.06
C GLY A 177 19.94 11.97 -3.74
N GLU A 178 18.65 11.61 -3.64
CA GLU A 178 18.03 11.05 -2.45
C GLU A 178 17.92 9.53 -2.51
N SER A 179 18.06 8.91 -1.37
CA SER A 179 17.75 7.49 -1.15
C SER A 179 17.15 7.33 0.24
N VAL A 180 16.57 6.18 0.55
CA VAL A 180 16.04 5.94 1.90
C VAL A 180 17.15 6.03 2.98
N ARG A 181 18.42 5.85 2.59
CA ARG A 181 19.59 6.02 3.47
C ARG A 181 19.85 7.48 3.88
N SER A 182 19.32 8.46 3.13
CA SER A 182 19.39 9.89 3.49
C SER A 182 18.34 10.30 4.52
N VAL A 183 17.39 9.41 4.84
CA VAL A 183 16.39 9.64 5.88
C VAL A 183 16.94 9.23 7.25
N ALA A 184 16.53 9.94 8.31
CA ALA A 184 16.91 9.62 9.69
C ALA A 184 16.22 8.33 10.20
N LEU A 185 16.54 7.17 9.60
CA LEU A 185 15.92 5.87 9.89
C LEU A 185 15.99 5.50 11.37
N ALA A 186 17.09 5.87 12.05
CA ALA A 186 17.28 5.62 13.48
C ALA A 186 16.25 6.35 14.36
N ASP A 187 15.56 7.34 13.83
CA ASP A 187 14.55 8.11 14.55
C ASP A 187 13.11 7.62 14.36
N ILE A 188 12.88 6.63 13.50
CA ILE A 188 11.57 5.98 13.32
C ILE A 188 11.23 5.21 14.60
N ARG A 189 10.01 5.45 15.13
CA ARG A 189 9.52 4.92 16.41
C ARG A 189 8.23 4.09 16.28
N VAL A 190 7.83 3.81 15.06
CA VAL A 190 6.67 2.99 14.73
C VAL A 190 7.12 1.64 14.17
N PRO A 191 6.27 0.60 14.14
CA PRO A 191 6.56 -0.67 13.48
C PRO A 191 6.95 -0.47 12.01
N VAL A 192 7.93 -1.21 11.53
CA VAL A 192 8.44 -1.15 10.15
C VAL A 192 8.50 -2.54 9.55
N LEU A 193 7.78 -2.73 8.44
CA LEU A 193 7.92 -3.88 7.57
C LEU A 193 8.75 -3.50 6.34
N ILE A 194 9.82 -4.26 6.07
CA ILE A 194 10.58 -4.19 4.83
C ILE A 194 10.13 -5.34 3.94
N VAL A 195 9.72 -5.05 2.71
CA VAL A 195 9.33 -6.08 1.73
C VAL A 195 10.23 -5.96 0.51
N HIS A 196 10.86 -7.07 0.12
CA HIS A 196 11.78 -7.03 -1.02
C HIS A 196 11.76 -8.33 -1.81
N HIS A 197 11.90 -8.22 -3.13
CA HIS A 197 12.09 -9.38 -3.99
C HIS A 197 13.57 -9.79 -3.99
N ARG A 198 13.88 -11.08 -3.75
CA ARG A 198 15.27 -11.58 -3.66
C ARG A 198 16.09 -11.27 -4.91
N HIS A 199 15.48 -11.34 -6.07
CA HIS A 199 16.11 -11.12 -7.37
C HIS A 199 15.68 -9.79 -8.00
N ASP A 200 15.45 -8.74 -7.17
CA ASP A 200 15.28 -7.38 -7.70
C ASP A 200 16.58 -6.95 -8.38
N ALA A 201 16.54 -6.81 -9.70
CA ALA A 201 17.66 -6.41 -10.52
C ALA A 201 17.81 -4.90 -10.66
N CYS A 202 16.97 -4.10 -9.99
CA CYS A 202 17.08 -2.65 -9.97
C CYS A 202 18.33 -2.23 -9.17
N ARG A 203 19.27 -1.56 -9.85
CA ARG A 203 20.53 -1.12 -9.22
C ARG A 203 20.31 -0.11 -8.09
N ALA A 204 19.20 0.62 -8.09
CA ALA A 204 18.87 1.57 -7.02
C ALA A 204 18.28 0.88 -5.78
N SER A 205 17.90 -0.41 -5.87
CA SER A 205 17.20 -1.18 -4.83
C SER A 205 17.86 -2.54 -4.60
N PRO A 206 19.15 -2.63 -4.25
CA PRO A 206 19.82 -3.91 -4.03
C PRO A 206 19.24 -4.65 -2.82
N TYR A 207 18.90 -5.94 -3.00
CA TYR A 207 18.32 -6.77 -1.94
C TYR A 207 19.19 -6.82 -0.67
N ALA A 208 20.51 -6.86 -0.82
CA ALA A 208 21.44 -6.94 0.32
C ALA A 208 21.20 -5.79 1.31
N TRP A 209 20.97 -4.57 0.81
CA TRP A 209 20.69 -3.44 1.70
C TRP A 209 19.30 -3.54 2.37
N ALA A 210 18.30 -4.07 1.68
CA ALA A 210 16.98 -4.30 2.28
C ALA A 210 17.06 -5.32 3.44
N ALA A 211 17.88 -6.35 3.30
CA ALA A 211 18.13 -7.33 4.35
C ALA A 211 18.84 -6.72 5.58
N ASP A 212 19.72 -5.72 5.37
CA ASP A 212 20.48 -5.05 6.43
C ASP A 212 19.73 -3.85 7.06
N MET A 213 18.65 -3.36 6.43
CA MET A 213 17.90 -2.19 6.86
C MET A 213 17.42 -2.25 8.32
N PRO A 214 16.99 -3.41 8.88
CA PRO A 214 16.61 -3.50 10.30
C PRO A 214 17.68 -2.98 11.24
N GLY A 215 18.97 -3.13 10.87
CA GLY A 215 20.10 -2.59 11.62
C GLY A 215 20.12 -1.06 11.73
N ALA A 216 19.53 -0.32 10.79
CA ALA A 216 19.44 1.13 10.78
C ALA A 216 18.24 1.66 11.60
N LEU A 217 17.22 0.85 11.83
CA LEU A 217 15.95 1.21 12.48
C LEU A 217 16.07 1.09 14.02
N LYS A 218 16.91 1.91 14.65
CA LYS A 218 17.33 1.75 16.06
C LYS A 218 16.19 1.88 17.07
N LYS A 219 15.18 2.72 16.79
CA LYS A 219 14.08 3.04 17.72
C LYS A 219 12.74 2.41 17.31
N ALA A 220 12.68 1.73 16.15
CA ALA A 220 11.49 1.03 15.74
C ALA A 220 11.21 -0.16 16.67
N PRO A 221 9.99 -0.26 17.25
CA PRO A 221 9.66 -1.34 18.20
C PRO A 221 9.64 -2.71 17.54
N VAL A 222 9.17 -2.77 16.30
CA VAL A 222 9.16 -3.96 15.44
C VAL A 222 9.78 -3.60 14.09
N ARG A 223 10.63 -4.49 13.58
CA ARG A 223 11.32 -4.33 12.29
C ARG A 223 11.56 -5.70 11.68
N GLU A 224 10.81 -5.98 10.63
CA GLU A 224 10.83 -7.29 9.97
C GLU A 224 11.12 -7.17 8.48
N VAL A 225 11.67 -8.23 7.90
CA VAL A 225 11.93 -8.34 6.47
C VAL A 225 11.13 -9.51 5.92
N LEU A 226 10.24 -9.24 4.97
CA LEU A 226 9.60 -10.24 4.14
C LEU A 226 10.29 -10.30 2.78
N THR A 227 10.80 -11.48 2.44
CA THR A 227 11.44 -11.73 1.16
C THR A 227 10.52 -12.55 0.27
N PHE A 228 10.35 -12.09 -0.96
CA PHE A 228 9.63 -12.81 -2.00
C PHE A 228 10.59 -13.29 -3.10
N ASP A 229 10.20 -14.37 -3.76
CA ASP A 229 10.94 -15.01 -4.84
C ASP A 229 9.98 -15.53 -5.91
N GLY A 230 10.45 -15.72 -7.15
CA GLY A 230 9.62 -16.18 -8.26
C GLY A 230 8.87 -15.05 -8.95
N GLY A 231 7.59 -15.26 -9.25
CA GLY A 231 6.78 -14.34 -10.05
C GLY A 231 6.86 -14.58 -11.55
N SER A 232 6.41 -13.61 -12.32
CA SER A 232 6.41 -13.67 -13.78
C SER A 232 7.71 -13.13 -14.37
N PRO A 233 8.15 -13.60 -15.55
CA PRO A 233 9.26 -12.99 -16.27
C PRO A 233 9.03 -11.48 -16.47
N PRO A 234 10.07 -10.64 -16.34
CA PRO A 234 9.94 -9.19 -16.50
C PRO A 234 9.57 -8.82 -17.94
N ILE A 235 8.71 -7.81 -18.07
CA ILE A 235 8.30 -7.21 -19.36
C ILE A 235 8.57 -5.70 -19.40
N SER A 236 9.36 -5.20 -18.46
CA SER A 236 9.86 -3.83 -18.38
C SER A 236 11.29 -3.83 -17.87
N ASP A 237 11.93 -2.66 -17.88
CA ASP A 237 13.28 -2.50 -17.33
C ASP A 237 13.33 -2.86 -15.83
N PRO A 238 14.51 -3.26 -15.29
CA PRO A 238 14.64 -3.77 -13.94
C PRO A 238 14.06 -2.88 -12.84
N CYS A 239 14.16 -1.56 -12.97
CA CYS A 239 13.66 -0.60 -11.98
C CYS A 239 12.20 -0.18 -12.23
N GLU A 240 11.52 -0.78 -13.19
CA GLU A 240 10.16 -0.44 -13.54
C GLU A 240 9.13 -1.41 -12.95
N ALA A 241 7.87 -1.02 -13.08
CA ALA A 241 6.76 -1.66 -12.38
C ALA A 241 6.47 -3.10 -12.79
N LYS A 242 6.78 -3.49 -14.04
CA LYS A 242 6.49 -4.83 -14.56
C LYS A 242 7.73 -5.73 -14.60
N SER A 243 8.43 -5.74 -13.48
CA SER A 243 9.62 -6.55 -13.20
C SER A 243 9.54 -7.13 -11.78
N ALA A 244 10.61 -7.79 -11.31
CA ALA A 244 10.75 -8.23 -9.92
C ALA A 244 10.68 -7.05 -8.94
N HIS A 245 11.19 -5.86 -9.33
CA HIS A 245 11.09 -4.63 -8.56
C HIS A 245 9.65 -4.22 -8.24
N GLY A 246 8.71 -4.51 -9.14
CA GLY A 246 7.28 -4.26 -8.96
C GLY A 246 6.47 -5.51 -8.61
N TYR A 247 7.10 -6.61 -8.21
CA TYR A 247 6.43 -7.87 -7.83
C TYR A 247 5.51 -8.43 -8.91
N LEU A 248 5.92 -8.37 -10.17
CA LEU A 248 5.12 -8.87 -11.29
C LEU A 248 4.78 -10.36 -11.11
N GLY A 249 3.47 -10.67 -11.07
CA GLY A 249 2.97 -12.04 -10.86
C GLY A 249 2.96 -12.50 -9.39
N LEU A 250 3.44 -11.68 -8.45
CA LEU A 250 3.44 -11.96 -7.00
C LEU A 250 2.40 -11.13 -6.23
N GLU A 251 1.62 -10.28 -6.91
CA GLU A 251 0.63 -9.40 -6.26
C GLU A 251 -0.36 -10.16 -5.36
N PRO A 252 -0.84 -11.38 -5.76
CA PRO A 252 -1.74 -12.18 -4.92
C PRO A 252 -1.09 -12.72 -3.64
N GLN A 253 0.23 -12.70 -3.54
CA GLN A 253 0.99 -13.18 -2.39
C GLN A 253 1.48 -12.01 -1.53
N VAL A 254 2.04 -10.98 -2.17
CA VAL A 254 2.65 -9.83 -1.50
C VAL A 254 1.60 -8.98 -0.78
N VAL A 255 0.47 -8.67 -1.43
CA VAL A 255 -0.54 -7.79 -0.83
C VAL A 255 -1.20 -8.41 0.40
N PRO A 256 -1.66 -9.68 0.40
CA PRO A 256 -2.19 -10.30 1.62
C PRO A 256 -1.16 -10.41 2.74
N ALA A 257 0.11 -10.69 2.43
CA ALA A 257 1.16 -10.77 3.43
C ALA A 257 1.40 -9.41 4.12
N ILE A 258 1.42 -8.31 3.36
CA ILE A 258 1.50 -6.95 3.91
C ILE A 258 0.27 -6.65 4.78
N ALA A 259 -0.94 -6.94 4.28
CA ALA A 259 -2.18 -6.68 5.01
C ALA A 259 -2.28 -7.48 6.31
N ALA A 260 -1.89 -8.76 6.28
CA ALA A 260 -1.85 -9.61 7.47
C ALA A 260 -0.86 -9.08 8.51
N TRP A 261 0.31 -8.61 8.08
CA TRP A 261 1.31 -8.03 8.99
C TRP A 261 0.79 -6.72 9.62
N ILE A 262 0.16 -5.84 8.83
CA ILE A 262 -0.50 -4.61 9.33
C ILE A 262 -1.55 -4.95 10.38
N GLY A 263 -2.38 -5.97 10.14
CA GLY A 263 -3.44 -6.38 11.06
C GLY A 263 -2.94 -7.02 12.36
N ALA A 264 -1.67 -7.43 12.43
CA ALA A 264 -1.05 -8.04 13.60
C ALA A 264 -0.30 -7.02 14.49
N HIS A 265 -0.10 -5.80 14.04
CA HIS A 265 0.68 -4.75 14.71
C HIS A 265 -0.08 -3.44 14.83
#